data_e69e6971ab4f89c734cfdd82a77b0a02
#
_entry.id   e69e6971ab4f89c734cfdd82a77b0a02
#
_cell.length_a   1.000
_cell.length_b   1.000
_cell.length_c   1.000
_cell.angle_alpha   90.00
_cell.angle_beta   90.00
_cell.angle_gamma   90.00
#
_symmetry.space_group_name_H-M   'P 1'
#
loop_
_entity.id
_entity.type
_entity.pdbx_description
1 polymer ?
#
loop_
_entity_poly.entity_id
_entity_poly.type
_entity_poly.pdbx_seq_one_letter_code
_entity_poly.pdbx_strand_id
1 'polypeptide(L)'
;MPDALRHVSIHCGTALEAADGTGLDLSLPAAMTVGELLPWIVDALGAGDGTPRRWQLAFLGGRSLDESADLVQNGIHDGDLLILTGSDDQPTPDRTPMSALTVDSADDGVPTSLRVAACLGACALGMAALVWAGLGNAGWDRVVAAAAVAVSITAVAVSAPRLGLSATIVSTLDVVAVASAGVLGFLVVPAGPAPANLFLAATAAGSLGVALIRASDRSGQMLLVVVTLAGVLAAATGLAALWPLPAPVLGAVVSALAVGVLPLSPRLSIALAGLTPPVPGYPDDGEDTLSGTAFDDDARALRGHQNLVGLVAGCAAAAALGTAVLALSGLQRVTVIEVAFAAAVGVALLLRSRTYASGHCRTVSAVCGFLSLTATFILVVAWCPTYGSWSGMLAVAAGIAVIWPVTVQSPVAARIADVIEYGALAAVVPLACWLAGAFDLARDLGLR
;
A
#
# COMPACT_ATOMS: atom_id res chain seq x y z
N MET A 1 -46.31 -15.88 29.03
CA MET A 1 -46.37 -15.36 27.66
C MET A 1 -44.98 -14.83 27.35
N PRO A 2 -44.15 -15.58 26.70
CA PRO A 2 -42.81 -15.15 26.44
C PRO A 2 -42.79 -14.40 25.06
N ASP A 3 -42.15 -13.28 25.09
CA ASP A 3 -41.48 -12.57 24.01
C ASP A 3 -42.18 -12.51 22.66
N ALA A 4 -43.15 -11.62 22.55
CA ALA A 4 -43.86 -11.35 21.31
C ALA A 4 -43.02 -10.54 20.29
N LEU A 5 -41.90 -9.93 20.73
CA LEU A 5 -41.04 -9.07 19.89
C LEU A 5 -39.57 -9.46 20.03
N ARG A 6 -38.83 -9.42 18.94
CA ARG A 6 -37.36 -9.51 18.89
C ARG A 6 -36.77 -8.19 18.41
N HIS A 7 -35.78 -7.70 19.16
CA HIS A 7 -35.02 -6.51 18.80
C HIS A 7 -33.82 -6.92 17.94
N VAL A 8 -33.81 -6.52 16.68
CA VAL A 8 -32.74 -6.84 15.73
C VAL A 8 -32.26 -5.62 15.00
N SER A 9 -30.97 -5.57 14.71
CA SER A 9 -30.37 -4.52 13.88
C SER A 9 -30.24 -5.00 12.44
N ILE A 10 -30.85 -4.29 11.47
CA ILE A 10 -30.85 -4.69 10.07
C ILE A 10 -30.09 -3.65 9.25
N HIS A 11 -29.09 -4.13 8.52
CA HIS A 11 -28.30 -3.32 7.59
C HIS A 11 -28.60 -3.68 6.15
N CYS A 12 -28.74 -2.67 5.30
CA CYS A 12 -28.90 -2.88 3.86
C CYS A 12 -27.52 -3.10 3.21
N GLY A 13 -27.29 -4.29 2.67
CA GLY A 13 -26.05 -4.68 1.97
C GLY A 13 -26.28 -4.79 0.47
N THR A 14 -26.16 -3.68 -0.29
CA THR A 14 -25.99 -3.75 -1.74
C THR A 14 -24.51 -3.81 -2.07
N ALA A 15 -24.08 -4.83 -2.81
CA ALA A 15 -22.67 -5.13 -3.10
C ALA A 15 -21.93 -4.06 -3.93
N LEU A 16 -22.58 -2.97 -4.34
CA LEU A 16 -22.01 -1.91 -5.18
C LEU A 16 -22.07 -0.49 -4.60
N GLU A 17 -22.84 -0.24 -3.53
CA GLU A 17 -22.99 1.09 -2.93
C GLU A 17 -22.87 1.03 -1.40
N ALA A 18 -21.79 0.47 -0.93
CA ALA A 18 -21.47 0.41 0.51
C ALA A 18 -20.98 1.77 1.07
N ALA A 19 -21.55 2.88 0.61
CA ALA A 19 -21.29 4.21 1.17
C ALA A 19 -22.36 4.66 2.16
N ASP A 20 -23.58 4.07 2.13
CA ASP A 20 -24.68 4.40 3.02
C ASP A 20 -25.21 3.14 3.70
N GLY A 21 -24.47 2.63 4.67
CA GLY A 21 -24.96 1.56 5.56
C GLY A 21 -26.05 2.10 6.49
N THR A 22 -27.26 2.35 5.98
CA THR A 22 -28.42 2.64 6.81
C THR A 22 -28.75 1.36 7.59
N GLY A 23 -28.27 1.26 8.82
CA GLY A 23 -28.70 0.27 9.79
C GLY A 23 -29.90 0.83 10.55
N LEU A 24 -30.92 0.02 10.71
CA LEU A 24 -32.12 0.35 11.49
C LEU A 24 -32.38 -0.72 12.54
N ASP A 25 -32.56 -0.29 13.78
CA ASP A 25 -32.96 -1.18 14.86
C ASP A 25 -34.48 -1.35 14.84
N LEU A 26 -34.92 -2.57 14.62
CA LEU A 26 -36.33 -2.92 14.52
C LEU A 26 -36.76 -3.91 15.60
N SER A 27 -37.99 -3.71 16.09
CA SER A 27 -38.67 -4.65 16.98
C SER A 27 -39.65 -5.48 16.15
N LEU A 28 -39.28 -6.71 15.83
CA LEU A 28 -40.06 -7.60 14.96
C LEU A 28 -40.85 -8.64 15.75
N PRO A 29 -42.10 -8.99 15.35
CA PRO A 29 -42.87 -10.05 15.97
C PRO A 29 -42.18 -11.42 15.76
N ALA A 30 -41.89 -12.13 16.84
CA ALA A 30 -41.17 -13.39 16.83
C ALA A 30 -41.92 -14.53 16.11
N ALA A 31 -43.25 -14.48 16.09
CA ALA A 31 -44.13 -15.52 15.55
C ALA A 31 -44.49 -15.32 14.06
N MET A 32 -44.06 -14.22 13.44
CA MET A 32 -44.29 -14.00 12.01
C MET A 32 -43.17 -14.63 11.18
N THR A 33 -43.50 -15.12 10.01
CA THR A 33 -42.51 -15.67 9.08
C THR A 33 -41.64 -14.57 8.47
N VAL A 34 -40.39 -14.89 8.15
CA VAL A 34 -39.45 -13.94 7.55
C VAL A 34 -40.02 -13.35 6.24
N GLY A 35 -40.73 -14.18 5.43
CA GLY A 35 -41.35 -13.76 4.19
C GLY A 35 -42.45 -12.71 4.39
N GLU A 36 -43.20 -12.77 5.50
CA GLU A 36 -44.25 -11.79 5.85
C GLU A 36 -43.65 -10.48 6.36
N LEU A 37 -42.47 -10.55 7.02
CA LEU A 37 -41.76 -9.40 7.58
C LEU A 37 -40.94 -8.64 6.51
N LEU A 38 -40.49 -9.33 5.46
CA LEU A 38 -39.60 -8.79 4.42
C LEU A 38 -40.13 -7.49 3.77
N PRO A 39 -41.39 -7.40 3.32
CA PRO A 39 -41.91 -6.18 2.72
C PRO A 39 -41.90 -4.98 3.69
N TRP A 40 -42.18 -5.24 4.96
CA TRP A 40 -42.15 -4.24 6.02
C TRP A 40 -40.75 -3.72 6.30
N ILE A 41 -39.78 -4.62 6.30
CA ILE A 41 -38.37 -4.30 6.53
C ILE A 41 -37.83 -3.47 5.37
N VAL A 42 -38.16 -3.85 4.12
CA VAL A 42 -37.75 -3.11 2.91
C VAL A 42 -38.33 -1.68 2.90
N ASP A 43 -39.58 -1.54 3.30
CA ASP A 43 -40.23 -0.24 3.38
C ASP A 43 -39.64 0.63 4.50
N ALA A 44 -39.41 0.04 5.69
CA ALA A 44 -38.82 0.72 6.84
C ALA A 44 -37.40 1.21 6.57
N LEU A 45 -36.61 0.45 5.80
CA LEU A 45 -35.25 0.84 5.40
C LEU A 45 -35.21 1.78 4.19
N GLY A 46 -36.38 2.07 3.56
CA GLY A 46 -36.45 2.87 2.34
C GLY A 46 -35.69 2.24 1.16
N ALA A 47 -35.46 0.93 1.20
CA ALA A 47 -34.67 0.22 0.19
C ALA A 47 -35.45 -0.06 -1.11
N GLY A 48 -36.77 0.22 -1.13
CA GLY A 48 -37.66 0.06 -2.28
C GLY A 48 -37.53 1.24 -3.26
N ASP A 49 -36.67 1.10 -4.27
CA ASP A 49 -36.50 2.08 -5.37
C ASP A 49 -37.51 1.91 -6.52
N GLY A 50 -38.56 1.11 -6.32
CA GLY A 50 -39.57 0.80 -7.32
C GLY A 50 -39.16 -0.22 -8.37
N THR A 51 -37.95 -0.75 -8.32
CA THR A 51 -37.53 -1.87 -9.16
C THR A 51 -37.90 -3.20 -8.50
N PRO A 52 -38.48 -4.17 -9.25
CA PRO A 52 -38.81 -5.50 -8.70
C PRO A 52 -37.51 -6.26 -8.42
N ARG A 53 -37.06 -6.24 -7.15
CA ARG A 53 -35.94 -7.05 -6.67
C ARG A 53 -36.44 -8.09 -5.69
N ARG A 54 -35.81 -9.26 -5.71
CA ARG A 54 -36.04 -10.26 -4.67
C ARG A 54 -35.15 -9.96 -3.47
N TRP A 55 -35.77 -9.59 -2.36
CA TRP A 55 -35.07 -9.30 -1.12
C TRP A 55 -34.89 -10.56 -0.30
N GLN A 56 -33.74 -10.71 0.33
CA GLN A 56 -33.43 -11.79 1.25
C GLN A 56 -32.74 -11.25 2.50
N LEU A 57 -33.09 -11.83 3.65
CA LEU A 57 -32.43 -11.57 4.93
C LEU A 57 -31.39 -12.68 5.17
N ALA A 58 -30.21 -12.27 5.64
CA ALA A 58 -29.11 -13.18 5.97
C ALA A 58 -28.44 -12.76 7.29
N PHE A 59 -27.81 -13.72 7.98
CA PHE A 59 -26.91 -13.41 9.08
C PHE A 59 -25.61 -12.74 8.57
N LEU A 60 -24.96 -12.00 9.46
CA LEU A 60 -23.60 -11.55 9.23
C LEU A 60 -22.69 -12.77 9.07
N GLY A 61 -22.27 -13.06 7.84
CA GLY A 61 -21.54 -14.30 7.51
C GLY A 61 -22.14 -15.13 6.39
N GLY A 62 -23.25 -14.66 5.79
CA GLY A 62 -23.77 -15.15 4.49
C GLY A 62 -24.76 -16.30 4.56
N ARG A 63 -25.18 -16.75 5.75
CA ARG A 63 -26.26 -17.75 5.85
C ARG A 63 -27.61 -17.02 5.67
N SER A 64 -28.32 -17.31 4.56
CA SER A 64 -29.68 -16.81 4.34
C SER A 64 -30.68 -17.42 5.31
N LEU A 65 -31.66 -16.62 5.71
CA LEU A 65 -32.78 -17.07 6.54
C LEU A 65 -33.82 -17.80 5.67
N ASP A 66 -34.48 -18.76 6.28
CA ASP A 66 -35.61 -19.44 5.61
C ASP A 66 -36.84 -18.53 5.67
N GLU A 67 -37.34 -18.10 4.51
CA GLU A 67 -38.49 -17.20 4.37
C GLU A 67 -39.79 -17.81 4.90
N SER A 68 -39.89 -19.17 4.91
CA SER A 68 -41.06 -19.88 5.38
C SER A 68 -41.12 -20.13 6.88
N ALA A 69 -40.00 -19.92 7.57
CA ALA A 69 -39.83 -20.11 8.99
C ALA A 69 -39.97 -18.80 9.78
N ASP A 70 -40.39 -18.87 11.05
CA ASP A 70 -40.44 -17.72 11.94
C ASP A 70 -39.04 -17.33 12.46
N LEU A 71 -38.92 -16.18 13.17
CA LEU A 71 -37.63 -15.68 13.67
C LEU A 71 -37.00 -16.64 14.71
N VAL A 72 -37.85 -17.33 15.48
CA VAL A 72 -37.37 -18.29 16.51
C VAL A 72 -36.82 -19.55 15.85
N GLN A 73 -37.51 -20.07 14.82
CA GLN A 73 -37.07 -21.24 14.05
C GLN A 73 -35.80 -20.98 13.27
N ASN A 74 -35.58 -19.73 12.80
CA ASN A 74 -34.35 -19.29 12.19
C ASN A 74 -33.21 -19.06 13.20
N GLY A 75 -33.49 -19.17 14.52
CA GLY A 75 -32.51 -19.04 15.59
C GLY A 75 -32.10 -17.58 15.86
N ILE A 76 -32.97 -16.61 15.59
CA ILE A 76 -32.71 -15.20 15.80
C ILE A 76 -32.97 -14.82 17.26
N HIS A 77 -32.00 -14.14 17.86
CA HIS A 77 -32.04 -13.65 19.26
C HIS A 77 -32.08 -12.11 19.30
N ASP A 78 -32.42 -11.58 20.47
CA ASP A 78 -32.36 -10.15 20.70
C ASP A 78 -30.91 -9.63 20.57
N GLY A 79 -30.75 -8.58 19.79
CA GLY A 79 -29.45 -7.97 19.50
C GLY A 79 -28.71 -8.57 18.28
N ASP A 80 -29.31 -9.52 17.57
CA ASP A 80 -28.71 -10.07 16.37
C ASP A 80 -28.66 -9.05 15.24
N LEU A 81 -27.59 -9.12 14.45
CA LEU A 81 -27.36 -8.27 13.29
C LEU A 81 -27.69 -9.04 12.01
N LEU A 82 -28.63 -8.52 11.26
CA LEU A 82 -29.10 -9.10 10.01
C LEU A 82 -28.72 -8.19 8.82
N ILE A 83 -28.51 -8.79 7.68
CA ILE A 83 -28.21 -8.09 6.42
C ILE A 83 -29.35 -8.32 5.44
N LEU A 84 -29.93 -7.22 4.96
CA LEU A 84 -30.89 -7.23 3.87
C LEU A 84 -30.14 -7.14 2.53
N THR A 85 -30.23 -8.17 1.69
CA THR A 85 -29.63 -8.20 0.35
C THR A 85 -30.69 -8.26 -0.72
N GLY A 86 -30.62 -7.37 -1.71
CA GLY A 86 -31.44 -7.43 -2.91
C GLY A 86 -30.75 -8.26 -3.99
N SER A 87 -31.38 -9.35 -4.42
CA SER A 87 -30.93 -10.13 -5.59
C SER A 87 -31.69 -9.62 -6.80
N ASP A 88 -30.98 -9.16 -7.83
CA ASP A 88 -31.61 -8.95 -9.13
C ASP A 88 -32.06 -10.32 -9.65
N ASP A 89 -33.36 -10.49 -9.77
CA ASP A 89 -33.99 -11.71 -10.28
C ASP A 89 -33.81 -11.75 -11.82
N GLN A 90 -32.55 -11.74 -12.27
CA GLN A 90 -32.25 -12.31 -13.56
C GLN A 90 -32.26 -13.83 -13.36
N PRO A 91 -33.16 -14.58 -14.03
CA PRO A 91 -33.05 -16.02 -14.01
C PRO A 91 -31.65 -16.36 -14.43
N THR A 92 -30.85 -16.90 -13.50
CA THR A 92 -29.54 -17.42 -13.85
C THR A 92 -29.80 -18.44 -14.96
N PRO A 93 -29.39 -18.15 -16.20
CA PRO A 93 -29.53 -19.13 -17.25
C PRO A 93 -28.78 -20.36 -16.75
N ASP A 94 -29.43 -21.53 -16.83
CA ASP A 94 -28.80 -22.80 -16.50
C ASP A 94 -27.45 -22.83 -17.18
N ARG A 95 -26.41 -22.49 -16.42
CA ARG A 95 -25.05 -22.44 -16.92
C ARG A 95 -24.60 -23.85 -17.14
N THR A 96 -24.87 -24.36 -18.33
CA THR A 96 -24.16 -25.55 -18.78
C THR A 96 -22.67 -25.29 -18.69
N PRO A 97 -21.83 -26.28 -18.33
CA PRO A 97 -20.36 -26.09 -18.24
C PRO A 97 -19.77 -25.45 -19.51
N MET A 98 -20.42 -25.65 -20.65
CA MET A 98 -20.08 -25.09 -21.96
C MET A 98 -20.37 -23.57 -22.03
N SER A 99 -21.44 -23.07 -21.39
CA SER A 99 -21.75 -21.64 -21.38
C SER A 99 -20.85 -20.87 -20.42
N ALA A 100 -20.31 -21.48 -19.37
CA ALA A 100 -19.29 -20.88 -18.51
C ALA A 100 -18.00 -20.66 -19.28
N LEU A 101 -17.60 -21.57 -20.16
CA LEU A 101 -16.44 -21.44 -21.03
C LEU A 101 -16.62 -20.38 -22.13
N THR A 102 -17.87 -20.22 -22.63
CA THR A 102 -18.15 -19.20 -23.66
C THR A 102 -18.32 -17.78 -23.10
N VAL A 103 -18.75 -17.63 -21.84
CA VAL A 103 -18.77 -16.31 -21.17
C VAL A 103 -17.35 -15.82 -20.89
N ASP A 104 -16.42 -16.72 -20.54
CA ASP A 104 -15.00 -16.38 -20.37
C ASP A 104 -14.33 -16.04 -21.73
N SER A 105 -14.86 -16.58 -22.84
CA SER A 105 -14.37 -16.27 -24.21
C SER A 105 -15.05 -15.06 -24.87
N ALA A 106 -16.15 -14.52 -24.29
CA ALA A 106 -16.80 -13.32 -24.80
C ALA A 106 -16.08 -12.02 -24.40
N ASP A 107 -15.16 -12.09 -23.44
CA ASP A 107 -14.23 -11.01 -23.12
C ASP A 107 -12.92 -11.21 -23.91
N ASP A 108 -13.03 -11.18 -25.26
CA ASP A 108 -11.91 -11.31 -26.23
C ASP A 108 -10.89 -10.17 -26.12
N GLY A 109 -10.91 -9.41 -25.04
CA GLY A 109 -9.95 -8.38 -24.71
C GLY A 109 -8.78 -8.91 -23.90
N VAL A 110 -7.56 -8.57 -24.29
CA VAL A 110 -6.36 -8.74 -23.46
C VAL A 110 -6.66 -8.23 -22.05
N PRO A 111 -6.48 -9.03 -20.98
CA PRO A 111 -6.82 -8.63 -19.61
C PRO A 111 -6.13 -7.32 -19.24
N THR A 112 -6.85 -6.45 -18.55
CA THR A 112 -6.36 -5.10 -18.19
C THR A 112 -5.01 -5.15 -17.46
N SER A 113 -4.78 -6.18 -16.64
CA SER A 113 -3.52 -6.42 -15.96
C SER A 113 -2.34 -6.63 -16.93
N LEU A 114 -2.57 -7.38 -18.03
CA LEU A 114 -1.54 -7.62 -19.04
C LEU A 114 -1.28 -6.36 -19.87
N ARG A 115 -2.33 -5.56 -20.19
CA ARG A 115 -2.16 -4.25 -20.87
C ARG A 115 -1.35 -3.29 -20.03
N VAL A 116 -1.64 -3.20 -18.71
CA VAL A 116 -0.89 -2.37 -17.76
C VAL A 116 0.56 -2.85 -17.65
N ALA A 117 0.79 -4.15 -17.50
CA ALA A 117 2.14 -4.71 -17.44
C ALA A 117 2.94 -4.45 -18.72
N ALA A 118 2.32 -4.62 -19.90
CA ALA A 118 2.95 -4.32 -21.19
C ALA A 118 3.29 -2.82 -21.33
N CYS A 119 2.37 -1.94 -20.93
CA CYS A 119 2.58 -0.49 -20.93
C CYS A 119 3.76 -0.11 -20.02
N LEU A 120 3.75 -0.57 -18.77
CA LEU A 120 4.83 -0.30 -17.82
C LEU A 120 6.17 -0.85 -18.31
N GLY A 121 6.18 -2.07 -18.88
CA GLY A 121 7.38 -2.67 -19.46
C GLY A 121 7.93 -1.87 -20.64
N ALA A 122 7.08 -1.49 -21.59
CA ALA A 122 7.48 -0.69 -22.75
C ALA A 122 7.98 0.71 -22.33
N CYS A 123 7.30 1.37 -21.40
CA CYS A 123 7.72 2.66 -20.86
C CYS A 123 9.04 2.56 -20.09
N ALA A 124 9.23 1.52 -19.29
CA ALA A 124 10.48 1.28 -18.56
C ALA A 124 11.66 1.06 -19.53
N LEU A 125 11.45 0.26 -20.59
CA LEU A 125 12.46 0.06 -21.63
C LEU A 125 12.78 1.35 -22.38
N GLY A 126 11.75 2.15 -22.73
CA GLY A 126 11.93 3.45 -23.39
C GLY A 126 12.70 4.43 -22.51
N MET A 127 12.36 4.52 -21.22
CA MET A 127 13.07 5.36 -20.25
C MET A 127 14.51 4.89 -20.02
N ALA A 128 14.74 3.57 -19.93
CA ALA A 128 16.09 3.02 -19.82
C ALA A 128 16.94 3.34 -21.06
N ALA A 129 16.36 3.27 -22.26
CA ALA A 129 17.02 3.64 -23.49
C ALA A 129 17.38 5.13 -23.54
N LEU A 130 16.49 6.02 -23.08
CA LEU A 130 16.75 7.46 -22.94
C LEU A 130 17.91 7.74 -21.98
N VAL A 131 17.93 7.08 -20.83
CA VAL A 131 19.03 7.21 -19.86
C VAL A 131 20.33 6.70 -20.47
N TRP A 132 20.31 5.51 -21.10
CA TRP A 132 21.48 4.91 -21.71
C TRP A 132 22.08 5.80 -22.83
N ALA A 133 21.22 6.26 -23.75
CA ALA A 133 21.62 7.18 -24.80
C ALA A 133 22.14 8.53 -24.26
N GLY A 134 21.52 8.99 -23.18
CA GLY A 134 21.91 10.22 -22.51
C GLY A 134 23.24 10.17 -21.77
N LEU A 135 23.67 8.98 -21.31
CA LEU A 135 24.98 8.79 -20.69
C LEU A 135 26.13 8.87 -21.72
N GLY A 136 25.87 8.49 -22.98
CA GLY A 136 26.86 8.52 -24.07
C GLY A 136 27.03 9.89 -24.75
N ASN A 137 26.03 10.79 -24.63
CA ASN A 137 25.98 12.08 -25.38
C ASN A 137 25.87 13.26 -24.42
N ALA A 138 26.77 14.23 -24.52
CA ALA A 138 26.74 15.45 -23.69
C ALA A 138 25.83 16.57 -24.29
N GLY A 139 25.18 16.33 -25.44
CA GLY A 139 24.37 17.35 -26.16
C GLY A 139 23.04 17.68 -25.46
N TRP A 140 22.49 18.85 -25.78
CA TRP A 140 21.16 19.29 -25.31
C TRP A 140 20.02 18.45 -25.86
N ASP A 141 20.21 17.75 -26.98
CA ASP A 141 19.20 16.92 -27.64
C ASP A 141 18.59 15.87 -26.72
N ARG A 142 19.39 15.30 -25.84
CA ARG A 142 18.93 14.35 -24.83
C ARG A 142 17.92 14.94 -23.84
N VAL A 143 18.18 16.18 -23.40
CA VAL A 143 17.31 16.89 -22.45
C VAL A 143 16.01 17.29 -23.15
N VAL A 144 16.11 17.77 -24.40
CA VAL A 144 14.95 18.14 -25.22
C VAL A 144 14.07 16.91 -25.49
N ALA A 145 14.66 15.77 -25.87
CA ALA A 145 13.92 14.54 -26.09
C ALA A 145 13.22 14.04 -24.79
N ALA A 146 13.93 14.03 -23.66
CA ALA A 146 13.36 13.64 -22.37
C ALA A 146 12.26 14.62 -21.92
N ALA A 147 12.44 15.91 -22.14
CA ALA A 147 11.44 16.93 -21.83
C ALA A 147 10.18 16.76 -22.70
N ALA A 148 10.34 16.53 -24.00
CA ALA A 148 9.21 16.27 -24.89
C ALA A 148 8.40 15.05 -24.45
N VAL A 149 9.07 13.95 -24.08
CA VAL A 149 8.42 12.74 -23.57
C VAL A 149 7.72 13.03 -22.24
N ALA A 150 8.38 13.67 -21.29
CA ALA A 150 7.81 13.98 -19.97
C ALA A 150 6.57 14.88 -20.08
N VAL A 151 6.65 15.94 -20.90
CA VAL A 151 5.52 16.86 -21.13
C VAL A 151 4.36 16.13 -21.81
N SER A 152 4.63 15.33 -22.85
CA SER A 152 3.59 14.59 -23.57
C SER A 152 2.86 13.60 -22.66
N ILE A 153 3.59 12.80 -21.87
CA ILE A 153 3.01 11.82 -20.95
C ILE A 153 2.24 12.54 -19.84
N THR A 154 2.77 13.63 -19.29
CA THR A 154 2.07 14.42 -18.26
C THR A 154 0.78 15.02 -18.80
N ALA A 155 0.76 15.53 -20.03
CA ALA A 155 -0.45 16.04 -20.68
C ALA A 155 -1.51 14.94 -20.83
N VAL A 156 -1.10 13.73 -21.25
CA VAL A 156 -1.98 12.56 -21.35
C VAL A 156 -2.51 12.16 -19.96
N ALA A 157 -1.64 12.08 -18.92
CA ALA A 157 -2.04 11.73 -17.56
C ALA A 157 -3.07 12.72 -16.99
N VAL A 158 -2.87 14.03 -17.17
CA VAL A 158 -3.81 15.08 -16.71
C VAL A 158 -5.13 15.04 -17.49
N SER A 159 -5.13 14.66 -18.76
CA SER A 159 -6.35 14.56 -19.58
C SER A 159 -7.10 13.22 -19.39
N ALA A 160 -6.43 12.16 -18.98
CA ALA A 160 -6.97 10.81 -18.83
C ALA A 160 -8.25 10.73 -17.98
N PRO A 161 -8.36 11.42 -16.83
CA PRO A 161 -9.59 11.44 -16.02
C PRO A 161 -10.79 12.05 -16.77
N ARG A 162 -10.55 13.08 -17.59
CA ARG A 162 -11.60 13.74 -18.38
C ARG A 162 -12.13 12.87 -19.52
N LEU A 163 -11.34 11.89 -19.95
CA LEU A 163 -11.71 10.93 -20.98
C LEU A 163 -12.48 9.71 -20.41
N GLY A 164 -12.76 9.68 -19.11
CA GLY A 164 -13.49 8.60 -18.47
C GLY A 164 -12.73 7.26 -18.42
N LEU A 165 -11.38 7.30 -18.49
CA LEU A 165 -10.55 6.10 -18.40
C LEU A 165 -10.64 5.47 -17.00
N SER A 166 -10.49 4.14 -16.92
CA SER A 166 -10.52 3.43 -15.64
C SER A 166 -9.44 3.92 -14.69
N ALA A 167 -9.73 3.87 -13.38
CA ALA A 167 -8.81 4.34 -12.32
C ALA A 167 -7.43 3.67 -12.41
N THR A 168 -7.37 2.40 -12.82
CA THR A 168 -6.12 1.66 -13.01
C THR A 168 -5.27 2.23 -14.14
N ILE A 169 -5.88 2.61 -15.26
CA ILE A 169 -5.16 3.21 -16.39
C ILE A 169 -4.66 4.61 -16.00
N VAL A 170 -5.50 5.40 -15.34
CA VAL A 170 -5.12 6.74 -14.86
C VAL A 170 -3.93 6.65 -13.91
N SER A 171 -3.99 5.78 -12.89
CA SER A 171 -2.88 5.62 -11.95
C SER A 171 -1.59 5.13 -12.62
N THR A 172 -1.70 4.28 -13.64
CA THR A 172 -0.55 3.81 -14.43
C THR A 172 0.09 4.97 -15.20
N LEU A 173 -0.71 5.81 -15.85
CA LEU A 173 -0.22 6.98 -16.58
C LEU A 173 0.43 8.01 -15.64
N ASP A 174 -0.13 8.21 -14.46
CA ASP A 174 0.44 9.09 -13.43
C ASP A 174 1.83 8.59 -12.99
N VAL A 175 1.99 7.29 -12.73
CA VAL A 175 3.29 6.69 -12.37
C VAL A 175 4.30 6.86 -13.51
N VAL A 176 3.89 6.62 -14.75
CA VAL A 176 4.77 6.79 -15.92
C VAL A 176 5.15 8.25 -16.12
N ALA A 177 4.23 9.20 -15.91
CA ALA A 177 4.51 10.64 -15.97
C ALA A 177 5.56 11.04 -14.92
N VAL A 178 5.38 10.60 -13.66
CA VAL A 178 6.34 10.87 -12.59
C VAL A 178 7.71 10.24 -12.86
N ALA A 179 7.74 9.01 -13.37
CA ALA A 179 9.00 8.35 -13.75
C ALA A 179 9.71 9.09 -14.89
N SER A 180 8.96 9.56 -15.90
CA SER A 180 9.54 10.34 -17.04
C SER A 180 10.10 11.69 -16.57
N ALA A 181 9.45 12.36 -15.61
CA ALA A 181 10.00 13.56 -14.98
C ALA A 181 11.30 13.26 -14.21
N GLY A 182 11.37 12.10 -13.55
CA GLY A 182 12.60 11.63 -12.91
C GLY A 182 13.74 11.42 -13.92
N VAL A 183 13.46 10.80 -15.06
CA VAL A 183 14.45 10.65 -16.16
C VAL A 183 14.91 12.01 -16.68
N LEU A 184 13.99 12.95 -16.88
CA LEU A 184 14.35 14.31 -17.28
C LEU A 184 15.28 14.96 -16.24
N GLY A 185 14.93 14.91 -14.95
CA GLY A 185 15.75 15.44 -13.88
C GLY A 185 17.14 14.79 -13.84
N PHE A 186 17.25 13.49 -14.08
CA PHE A 186 18.53 12.78 -14.16
C PHE A 186 19.40 13.28 -15.32
N LEU A 187 18.82 13.55 -16.49
CA LEU A 187 19.53 13.93 -17.71
C LEU A 187 19.92 15.42 -17.78
N VAL A 188 19.33 16.27 -16.95
CA VAL A 188 19.67 17.72 -16.92
C VAL A 188 21.13 17.96 -16.56
N VAL A 189 21.70 17.18 -15.66
CA VAL A 189 23.10 17.30 -15.28
C VAL A 189 23.97 16.50 -16.24
N PRO A 190 24.87 17.14 -16.97
CA PRO A 190 25.85 16.44 -17.80
C PRO A 190 26.90 15.74 -16.93
N ALA A 191 27.52 14.69 -17.45
CA ALA A 191 28.69 14.00 -16.87
C ALA A 191 28.44 12.74 -15.99
N GLY A 192 27.37 11.99 -16.25
CA GLY A 192 27.25 10.60 -15.76
C GLY A 192 26.49 10.46 -14.44
N PRO A 193 26.36 9.25 -13.92
CA PRO A 193 25.55 8.97 -12.73
C PRO A 193 26.25 9.48 -11.47
N ALA A 194 26.11 10.77 -11.16
CA ALA A 194 26.54 11.40 -9.94
C ALA A 194 25.37 11.52 -8.93
N PRO A 195 25.62 11.66 -7.63
CA PRO A 195 24.57 11.89 -6.62
C PRO A 195 23.66 13.09 -6.97
N ALA A 196 24.18 14.13 -7.61
CA ALA A 196 23.42 15.28 -8.07
C ALA A 196 22.36 14.91 -9.12
N ASN A 197 22.66 14.00 -10.05
CA ASN A 197 21.71 13.52 -11.06
C ASN A 197 20.55 12.77 -10.37
N LEU A 198 20.87 11.90 -9.41
CA LEU A 198 19.88 11.16 -8.65
C LEU A 198 19.01 12.08 -7.78
N PHE A 199 19.62 13.10 -7.20
CA PHE A 199 18.89 14.12 -6.43
C PHE A 199 17.88 14.87 -7.30
N LEU A 200 18.30 15.35 -8.47
CA LEU A 200 17.40 16.04 -9.40
C LEU A 200 16.34 15.12 -9.97
N ALA A 201 16.67 13.85 -10.22
CA ALA A 201 15.69 12.85 -10.62
C ALA A 201 14.61 12.65 -9.56
N ALA A 202 15.02 12.46 -8.31
CA ALA A 202 14.10 12.23 -7.20
C ALA A 202 13.25 13.48 -6.90
N THR A 203 13.84 14.68 -6.94
CA THR A 203 13.10 15.92 -6.70
C THR A 203 12.13 16.24 -7.84
N ALA A 204 12.49 16.02 -9.11
CA ALA A 204 11.60 16.20 -10.26
C ALA A 204 10.42 15.20 -10.20
N ALA A 205 10.69 13.94 -9.91
CA ALA A 205 9.65 12.93 -9.73
C ALA A 205 8.72 13.27 -8.55
N GLY A 206 9.28 13.61 -7.40
CA GLY A 206 8.51 13.97 -6.20
C GLY A 206 7.65 15.20 -6.39
N SER A 207 8.19 16.27 -7.01
CA SER A 207 7.45 17.52 -7.25
C SER A 207 6.30 17.33 -8.23
N LEU A 208 6.50 16.59 -9.33
CA LEU A 208 5.40 16.27 -10.25
C LEU A 208 4.35 15.38 -9.58
N GLY A 209 4.77 14.38 -8.81
CA GLY A 209 3.85 13.53 -8.06
C GLY A 209 2.97 14.31 -7.09
N VAL A 210 3.55 15.25 -6.32
CA VAL A 210 2.79 16.16 -5.43
C VAL A 210 1.84 17.04 -6.24
N ALA A 211 2.28 17.57 -7.39
CA ALA A 211 1.43 18.39 -8.24
C ALA A 211 0.22 17.59 -8.77
N LEU A 212 0.43 16.34 -9.21
CA LEU A 212 -0.64 15.46 -9.67
C LEU A 212 -1.63 15.10 -8.55
N ILE A 213 -1.14 14.81 -7.32
CA ILE A 213 -2.00 14.57 -6.15
C ILE A 213 -2.88 15.80 -5.86
N ARG A 214 -2.31 17.02 -5.97
CA ARG A 214 -3.07 18.26 -5.74
C ARG A 214 -4.03 18.60 -6.87
N ALA A 215 -3.73 18.17 -8.10
CA ALA A 215 -4.57 18.42 -9.27
C ALA A 215 -5.72 17.42 -9.42
N SER A 216 -5.61 16.23 -8.82
CA SER A 216 -6.64 15.20 -8.86
C SER A 216 -7.32 15.06 -7.51
N ASP A 217 -8.66 15.23 -7.46
CA ASP A 217 -9.48 14.98 -6.25
C ASP A 217 -9.57 13.48 -5.87
N ARG A 218 -8.81 12.62 -6.55
CA ARG A 218 -8.87 11.17 -6.36
C ARG A 218 -7.81 10.68 -5.39
N SER A 219 -8.11 9.57 -4.74
CA SER A 219 -7.18 8.84 -3.87
C SER A 219 -5.92 8.42 -4.62
N GLY A 220 -4.88 9.22 -4.52
CA GLY A 220 -3.59 8.99 -5.17
C GLY A 220 -2.68 8.04 -4.40
N GLN A 221 -3.20 6.89 -3.89
CA GLN A 221 -2.41 5.95 -3.10
C GLN A 221 -1.09 5.56 -3.78
N MET A 222 -1.14 5.20 -5.08
CA MET A 222 0.06 4.85 -5.85
C MET A 222 1.01 6.04 -6.04
N LEU A 223 0.46 7.24 -6.30
CA LEU A 223 1.26 8.45 -6.37
C LEU A 223 1.94 8.77 -5.04
N LEU A 224 1.25 8.55 -3.92
CA LEU A 224 1.83 8.78 -2.59
C LEU A 224 2.98 7.80 -2.30
N VAL A 225 2.90 6.54 -2.76
CA VAL A 225 4.03 5.59 -2.70
C VAL A 225 5.25 6.17 -3.42
N VAL A 226 5.05 6.64 -4.66
CA VAL A 226 6.14 7.16 -5.50
C VAL A 226 6.70 8.46 -4.92
N VAL A 227 5.84 9.36 -4.42
CA VAL A 227 6.26 10.63 -3.79
C VAL A 227 7.06 10.35 -2.51
N THR A 228 6.62 9.41 -1.68
CA THR A 228 7.35 9.03 -0.46
C THR A 228 8.70 8.43 -0.79
N LEU A 229 8.75 7.50 -1.74
CA LEU A 229 10.00 6.92 -2.24
C LEU A 229 10.94 8.01 -2.77
N ALA A 230 10.42 8.89 -3.63
CA ALA A 230 11.18 10.01 -4.20
C ALA A 230 11.69 10.97 -3.11
N GLY A 231 10.88 11.26 -2.10
CA GLY A 231 11.27 12.11 -0.96
C GLY A 231 12.44 11.53 -0.15
N VAL A 232 12.39 10.23 0.16
CA VAL A 232 13.48 9.54 0.85
C VAL A 232 14.75 9.51 -0.01
N LEU A 233 14.61 9.20 -1.31
CA LEU A 233 15.74 9.21 -2.25
C LEU A 233 16.32 10.61 -2.41
N ALA A 234 15.50 11.65 -2.52
CA ALA A 234 15.97 13.03 -2.60
C ALA A 234 16.75 13.45 -1.34
N ALA A 235 16.24 13.12 -0.16
CA ALA A 235 16.92 13.40 1.09
C ALA A 235 18.31 12.73 1.17
N ALA A 236 18.37 11.43 0.84
CA ALA A 236 19.61 10.66 0.89
C ALA A 236 20.62 11.10 -0.18
N THR A 237 20.17 11.29 -1.43
CA THR A 237 21.04 11.72 -2.53
C THR A 237 21.45 13.18 -2.42
N GLY A 238 20.58 14.03 -1.84
CA GLY A 238 20.93 15.41 -1.48
C GLY A 238 22.06 15.46 -0.47
N LEU A 239 22.01 14.60 0.57
CA LEU A 239 23.11 14.48 1.53
C LEU A 239 24.39 13.99 0.84
N ALA A 240 24.29 13.01 -0.07
CA ALA A 240 25.43 12.50 -0.84
C ALA A 240 25.98 13.51 -1.85
N ALA A 241 25.18 14.48 -2.30
CA ALA A 241 25.66 15.59 -3.15
C ALA A 241 26.47 16.62 -2.34
N LEU A 242 26.18 16.78 -1.06
CA LEU A 242 26.93 17.66 -0.15
C LEU A 242 28.20 16.98 0.40
N TRP A 243 28.13 15.70 0.68
CA TRP A 243 29.23 14.85 1.11
C TRP A 243 29.45 13.70 0.14
N PRO A 244 30.64 13.53 -0.43
CA PRO A 244 30.91 12.46 -1.39
C PRO A 244 30.85 11.10 -0.69
N LEU A 245 29.64 10.51 -0.62
CA LEU A 245 29.41 9.20 -0.04
C LEU A 245 29.59 8.10 -1.08
N PRO A 246 30.32 7.01 -0.76
CA PRO A 246 30.40 5.85 -1.64
C PRO A 246 29.03 5.16 -1.78
N ALA A 247 28.82 4.43 -2.89
CA ALA A 247 27.53 3.83 -3.21
C ALA A 247 26.95 2.91 -2.10
N PRO A 248 27.73 2.06 -1.41
CA PRO A 248 27.18 1.24 -0.33
C PRO A 248 26.69 2.08 0.85
N VAL A 249 27.38 3.18 1.17
CA VAL A 249 26.96 4.10 2.23
C VAL A 249 25.66 4.82 1.85
N LEU A 250 25.53 5.23 0.59
CA LEU A 250 24.28 5.83 0.09
C LEU A 250 23.10 4.86 0.26
N GLY A 251 23.29 3.57 -0.09
CA GLY A 251 22.27 2.54 0.13
C GLY A 251 21.88 2.40 1.61
N ALA A 252 22.87 2.44 2.51
CA ALA A 252 22.61 2.38 3.94
C ALA A 252 21.85 3.62 4.45
N VAL A 253 22.21 4.82 3.98
CA VAL A 253 21.51 6.08 4.34
C VAL A 253 20.07 6.07 3.85
N VAL A 254 19.81 5.62 2.62
CA VAL A 254 18.44 5.47 2.08
C VAL A 254 17.61 4.54 2.98
N SER A 255 18.14 3.38 3.32
CA SER A 255 17.44 2.41 4.17
C SER A 255 17.22 2.93 5.59
N ALA A 256 18.22 3.58 6.17
CA ALA A 256 18.11 4.15 7.53
C ALA A 256 17.07 5.28 7.60
N LEU A 257 17.06 6.18 6.62
CA LEU A 257 16.05 7.24 6.51
C LEU A 257 14.64 6.66 6.33
N ALA A 258 14.49 5.68 5.45
CA ALA A 258 13.22 5.02 5.19
C ALA A 258 12.65 4.36 6.46
N VAL A 259 13.48 3.57 7.16
CA VAL A 259 13.10 2.92 8.42
C VAL A 259 12.82 3.94 9.52
N GLY A 260 13.57 5.05 9.55
CA GLY A 260 13.37 6.15 10.51
C GLY A 260 12.08 6.95 10.30
N VAL A 261 11.61 7.08 9.04
CA VAL A 261 10.34 7.76 8.71
C VAL A 261 9.13 6.83 8.93
N LEU A 262 9.31 5.52 8.86
CA LEU A 262 8.23 4.55 8.97
C LEU A 262 7.36 4.69 10.24
N PRO A 263 7.90 4.93 11.46
CA PRO A 263 7.11 5.18 12.65
C PRO A 263 6.30 6.49 12.61
N LEU A 264 6.68 7.43 11.76
CA LEU A 264 5.98 8.72 11.59
C LEU A 264 4.81 8.61 10.60
N SER A 265 4.73 7.53 9.81
CA SER A 265 3.71 7.38 8.78
C SER A 265 2.26 7.46 9.30
N PRO A 266 1.87 6.95 10.50
CA PRO A 266 0.51 7.13 11.00
C PRO A 266 0.19 8.60 11.32
N ARG A 267 1.14 9.33 11.90
CA ARG A 267 0.97 10.75 12.19
C ARG A 267 0.86 11.59 10.92
N LEU A 268 1.70 11.28 9.93
CA LEU A 268 1.67 11.94 8.63
C LEU A 268 0.39 11.63 7.87
N SER A 269 -0.13 10.40 7.93
CA SER A 269 -1.38 10.04 7.26
C SER A 269 -2.58 10.80 7.83
N ILE A 270 -2.66 10.96 9.15
CA ILE A 270 -3.68 11.74 9.85
C ILE A 270 -3.58 13.22 9.46
N ALA A 271 -2.37 13.78 9.49
CA ALA A 271 -2.14 15.18 9.11
C ALA A 271 -2.50 15.45 7.64
N LEU A 272 -2.15 14.53 6.72
CA LEU A 272 -2.47 14.66 5.30
C LEU A 272 -3.97 14.48 5.00
N ALA A 273 -4.68 13.70 5.82
CA ALA A 273 -6.13 13.54 5.71
C ALA A 273 -6.92 14.70 6.31
N GLY A 274 -6.27 15.61 7.05
CA GLY A 274 -6.93 16.71 7.73
C GLY A 274 -7.81 16.26 8.90
N LEU A 275 -7.54 15.09 9.47
CA LEU A 275 -8.25 14.57 10.63
C LEU A 275 -7.69 15.26 11.88
N THR A 276 -8.49 16.17 12.46
CA THR A 276 -8.20 16.72 13.79
C THR A 276 -8.91 15.85 14.84
N PRO A 277 -8.17 15.28 15.82
CA PRO A 277 -8.83 14.56 16.90
C PRO A 277 -9.74 15.53 17.66
N PRO A 278 -10.99 15.14 17.99
CA PRO A 278 -11.88 15.98 18.78
C PRO A 278 -11.22 16.28 20.12
N VAL A 279 -11.10 17.56 20.45
CA VAL A 279 -10.56 17.99 21.75
C VAL A 279 -11.66 17.83 22.79
N PRO A 280 -11.52 16.95 23.79
CA PRO A 280 -12.52 16.78 24.82
C PRO A 280 -12.74 18.10 25.58
N GLY A 281 -13.96 18.62 25.56
CA GLY A 281 -14.34 19.81 26.32
C GLY A 281 -14.53 21.09 25.50
N TYR A 282 -14.35 21.08 24.19
CA TYR A 282 -14.85 22.19 23.35
C TYR A 282 -16.27 21.83 22.91
N PRO A 283 -17.29 22.61 23.28
CA PRO A 283 -18.62 22.41 22.73
C PRO A 283 -18.53 22.71 21.23
N ASP A 284 -18.87 21.72 20.43
CA ASP A 284 -19.07 21.92 19.00
C ASP A 284 -20.36 22.72 18.86
N ASP A 285 -20.25 24.02 18.53
CA ASP A 285 -21.39 24.98 18.42
C ASP A 285 -22.31 24.65 17.21
N GLY A 286 -22.50 23.38 16.88
CA GLY A 286 -23.24 22.95 15.70
C GLY A 286 -24.12 21.73 15.89
N GLU A 287 -25.15 21.82 16.75
CA GLU A 287 -26.21 20.80 16.84
C GLU A 287 -27.03 20.60 15.55
N ASP A 288 -26.88 21.48 14.55
CA ASP A 288 -27.69 21.45 13.32
C ASP A 288 -27.01 20.77 12.08
N THR A 289 -25.84 20.18 12.21
CA THR A 289 -25.10 19.61 11.05
C THR A 289 -24.78 18.11 11.18
N LEU A 290 -25.46 17.36 12.02
CA LEU A 290 -25.15 15.97 12.35
C LEU A 290 -25.21 14.99 11.15
N SER A 291 -25.90 15.32 10.06
CA SER A 291 -26.00 14.43 8.90
C SER A 291 -24.91 14.68 7.83
N GLY A 292 -24.37 15.89 7.73
CA GLY A 292 -23.35 16.25 6.73
C GLY A 292 -21.92 15.92 7.19
N THR A 293 -21.66 15.94 8.51
CA THR A 293 -20.33 15.75 9.08
C THR A 293 -19.89 14.29 9.11
N ALA A 294 -20.83 13.36 9.34
CA ALA A 294 -20.51 11.92 9.42
C ALA A 294 -19.98 11.37 8.08
N PHE A 295 -20.60 11.73 6.95
CA PHE A 295 -20.14 11.31 5.62
C PHE A 295 -18.78 11.89 5.25
N ASP A 296 -18.52 13.13 5.64
CA ASP A 296 -17.24 13.79 5.36
C ASP A 296 -16.13 13.18 6.20
N ASP A 297 -16.43 12.71 7.40
CA ASP A 297 -15.49 12.07 8.31
C ASP A 297 -15.13 10.65 7.85
N ASP A 298 -16.08 9.87 7.34
CA ASP A 298 -15.83 8.56 6.75
C ASP A 298 -14.95 8.65 5.50
N ALA A 299 -15.25 9.63 4.62
CA ALA A 299 -14.42 9.87 3.44
C ALA A 299 -13.00 10.34 3.81
N ARG A 300 -12.84 11.13 4.87
CA ARG A 300 -11.52 11.53 5.40
C ARG A 300 -10.79 10.36 6.05
N ALA A 301 -11.50 9.51 6.80
CA ALA A 301 -10.92 8.31 7.40
C ALA A 301 -10.41 7.34 6.34
N LEU A 302 -11.17 7.12 5.26
CA LEU A 302 -10.75 6.30 4.12
C LEU A 302 -9.51 6.88 3.43
N ARG A 303 -9.48 8.20 3.19
CA ARG A 303 -8.28 8.89 2.66
C ARG A 303 -7.09 8.75 3.59
N GLY A 304 -7.30 8.86 4.90
CA GLY A 304 -6.27 8.65 5.92
C GLY A 304 -5.67 7.23 5.85
N HIS A 305 -6.53 6.23 5.70
CA HIS A 305 -6.09 4.85 5.53
C HIS A 305 -5.29 4.64 4.23
N GLN A 306 -5.75 5.18 3.11
CA GLN A 306 -5.05 5.12 1.83
C GLN A 306 -3.70 5.84 1.88
N ASN A 307 -3.63 6.99 2.56
CA ASN A 307 -2.40 7.72 2.79
C ASN A 307 -1.42 6.91 3.65
N LEU A 308 -1.91 6.23 4.69
CA LEU A 308 -1.09 5.35 5.51
C LEU A 308 -0.47 4.23 4.68
N VAL A 309 -1.28 3.55 3.86
CA VAL A 309 -0.80 2.47 2.97
C VAL A 309 0.26 3.01 2.01
N GLY A 310 0.03 4.19 1.40
CA GLY A 310 0.98 4.83 0.49
C GLY A 310 2.31 5.18 1.15
N LEU A 311 2.27 5.79 2.34
CA LEU A 311 3.47 6.15 3.11
C LEU A 311 4.28 4.92 3.54
N VAL A 312 3.60 3.91 4.11
CA VAL A 312 4.25 2.67 4.55
C VAL A 312 4.87 1.93 3.37
N ALA A 313 4.14 1.82 2.24
CA ALA A 313 4.65 1.16 1.05
C ALA A 313 5.84 1.90 0.44
N GLY A 314 5.80 3.23 0.37
CA GLY A 314 6.91 4.05 -0.13
C GLY A 314 8.17 3.93 0.75
N CYS A 315 8.02 3.98 2.07
CA CYS A 315 9.14 3.78 3.00
C CYS A 315 9.70 2.36 2.92
N ALA A 316 8.85 1.33 2.91
CA ALA A 316 9.30 -0.06 2.83
C ALA A 316 10.04 -0.33 1.51
N ALA A 317 9.53 0.19 0.37
CA ALA A 317 10.19 0.10 -0.92
C ALA A 317 11.54 0.84 -0.94
N ALA A 318 11.63 2.03 -0.33
CA ALA A 318 12.89 2.77 -0.20
C ALA A 318 13.92 1.98 0.62
N ALA A 319 13.50 1.37 1.74
CA ALA A 319 14.39 0.57 2.57
C ALA A 319 14.92 -0.67 1.82
N ALA A 320 14.05 -1.37 1.10
CA ALA A 320 14.45 -2.53 0.28
C ALA A 320 15.37 -2.11 -0.88
N LEU A 321 15.10 -0.99 -1.53
CA LEU A 321 15.96 -0.46 -2.59
C LEU A 321 17.35 -0.10 -2.03
N GLY A 322 17.40 0.56 -0.87
CA GLY A 322 18.67 0.92 -0.22
C GLY A 322 19.51 -0.30 0.16
N THR A 323 18.88 -1.35 0.71
CA THR A 323 19.59 -2.62 0.99
C THR A 323 20.04 -3.34 -0.28
N ALA A 324 19.26 -3.26 -1.37
CA ALA A 324 19.66 -3.81 -2.67
C ALA A 324 20.86 -3.06 -3.25
N VAL A 325 20.88 -1.72 -3.19
CA VAL A 325 22.03 -0.91 -3.60
C VAL A 325 23.27 -1.24 -2.76
N LEU A 326 23.12 -1.37 -1.44
CA LEU A 326 24.20 -1.79 -0.53
C LEU A 326 24.76 -3.14 -0.96
N ALA A 327 23.91 -4.13 -1.21
CA ALA A 327 24.34 -5.47 -1.61
C ALA A 327 25.06 -5.47 -2.95
N LEU A 328 24.49 -4.83 -3.98
CA LEU A 328 25.05 -4.82 -5.32
C LEU A 328 26.38 -4.06 -5.41
N SER A 329 26.52 -2.97 -4.64
CA SER A 329 27.74 -2.18 -4.62
C SER A 329 28.84 -2.77 -3.71
N GLY A 330 28.46 -3.54 -2.69
CA GLY A 330 29.36 -4.14 -1.70
C GLY A 330 30.01 -5.47 -2.11
N LEU A 331 29.58 -6.10 -3.19
CA LEU A 331 29.97 -7.48 -3.57
C LEU A 331 31.50 -7.74 -3.64
N GLN A 332 32.30 -6.72 -3.89
CA GLN A 332 33.77 -6.89 -4.02
C GLN A 332 34.50 -6.91 -2.67
N ARG A 333 33.95 -6.29 -1.64
CA ARG A 333 34.55 -6.21 -0.29
C ARG A 333 33.47 -6.13 0.77
N VAL A 334 32.81 -7.26 1.01
CA VAL A 334 31.73 -7.32 2.01
C VAL A 334 32.31 -7.22 3.42
N THR A 335 31.74 -6.34 4.23
CA THR A 335 32.04 -6.20 5.65
C THR A 335 30.92 -6.81 6.50
N VAL A 336 31.29 -7.28 7.72
CA VAL A 336 30.30 -7.81 8.69
C VAL A 336 29.23 -6.79 9.02
N ILE A 337 29.59 -5.50 9.01
CA ILE A 337 28.70 -4.39 9.35
C ILE A 337 27.61 -4.21 8.27
N GLU A 338 27.96 -4.37 6.98
CA GLU A 338 27.01 -4.34 5.87
C GLU A 338 25.99 -5.47 5.97
N VAL A 339 26.47 -6.68 6.29
CA VAL A 339 25.59 -7.85 6.50
C VAL A 339 24.67 -7.61 7.71
N ALA A 340 25.20 -7.15 8.83
CA ALA A 340 24.41 -6.89 10.03
C ALA A 340 23.38 -5.78 9.81
N PHE A 341 23.74 -4.72 9.07
CA PHE A 341 22.84 -3.64 8.72
C PHE A 341 21.68 -4.13 7.84
N ALA A 342 21.97 -4.84 6.74
CA ALA A 342 20.94 -5.34 5.84
C ALA A 342 20.02 -6.33 6.55
N ALA A 343 20.56 -7.19 7.43
CA ALA A 343 19.78 -8.11 8.26
C ALA A 343 18.87 -7.36 9.22
N ALA A 344 19.37 -6.32 9.90
CA ALA A 344 18.59 -5.52 10.82
C ALA A 344 17.39 -4.83 10.10
N VAL A 345 17.61 -4.25 8.92
CA VAL A 345 16.55 -3.64 8.10
C VAL A 345 15.51 -4.69 7.69
N GLY A 346 15.94 -5.85 7.18
CA GLY A 346 15.04 -6.92 6.74
C GLY A 346 14.19 -7.47 7.89
N VAL A 347 14.81 -7.74 9.04
CA VAL A 347 14.11 -8.21 10.25
C VAL A 347 13.14 -7.14 10.77
N ALA A 348 13.55 -5.87 10.83
CA ALA A 348 12.68 -4.79 11.26
C ALA A 348 11.43 -4.68 10.38
N LEU A 349 11.54 -4.73 9.04
CA LEU A 349 10.42 -4.68 8.12
C LEU A 349 9.50 -5.90 8.25
N LEU A 350 10.06 -7.13 8.38
CA LEU A 350 9.26 -8.34 8.55
C LEU A 350 8.49 -8.34 9.86
N LEU A 351 9.12 -7.99 10.97
CA LEU A 351 8.44 -7.96 12.27
C LEU A 351 7.42 -6.84 12.33
N ARG A 352 7.72 -5.68 11.74
CA ARG A 352 6.79 -4.57 11.62
C ARG A 352 5.52 -4.92 10.83
N SER A 353 5.61 -5.82 9.86
CA SER A 353 4.42 -6.27 9.12
C SER A 353 3.33 -6.83 10.02
N ARG A 354 3.68 -7.37 11.20
CA ARG A 354 2.75 -7.92 12.20
C ARG A 354 1.92 -6.85 12.91
N THR A 355 2.44 -5.61 13.03
CA THR A 355 1.78 -4.51 13.75
C THR A 355 0.69 -3.82 12.93
N TYR A 356 0.67 -4.03 11.61
CA TYR A 356 -0.34 -3.43 10.76
C TYR A 356 -1.62 -4.25 10.70
N ALA A 357 -2.76 -3.60 10.98
CA ALA A 357 -4.08 -4.21 10.85
C ALA A 357 -4.47 -4.40 9.37
N SER A 358 -4.03 -3.48 8.47
CA SER A 358 -4.38 -3.54 7.06
C SER A 358 -3.56 -4.59 6.31
N GLY A 359 -4.24 -5.46 5.54
CA GLY A 359 -3.62 -6.52 4.76
C GLY A 359 -2.59 -5.98 3.75
N HIS A 360 -2.87 -4.84 3.11
CA HIS A 360 -1.96 -4.21 2.14
C HIS A 360 -0.65 -3.73 2.77
N CYS A 361 -0.69 -3.03 3.92
CA CYS A 361 0.52 -2.63 4.64
C CYS A 361 1.35 -3.85 5.07
N ARG A 362 0.66 -4.89 5.53
CA ARG A 362 1.26 -6.14 5.98
C ARG A 362 2.00 -6.85 4.85
N THR A 363 1.34 -7.03 3.69
CA THR A 363 1.94 -7.73 2.54
C THR A 363 3.11 -6.94 1.96
N VAL A 364 2.98 -5.63 1.77
CA VAL A 364 4.08 -4.80 1.22
C VAL A 364 5.28 -4.80 2.16
N SER A 365 5.08 -4.61 3.47
CA SER A 365 6.18 -4.65 4.45
C SER A 365 6.85 -6.02 4.50
N ALA A 366 6.07 -7.11 4.41
CA ALA A 366 6.62 -8.47 4.37
C ALA A 366 7.44 -8.72 3.10
N VAL A 367 6.93 -8.32 1.93
CA VAL A 367 7.66 -8.47 0.65
C VAL A 367 8.96 -7.66 0.67
N CYS A 368 8.92 -6.39 1.09
CA CYS A 368 10.11 -5.54 1.17
C CYS A 368 11.11 -6.07 2.22
N GLY A 369 10.63 -6.59 3.35
CA GLY A 369 11.46 -7.26 4.35
C GLY A 369 12.13 -8.52 3.81
N PHE A 370 11.40 -9.33 3.05
CA PHE A 370 11.95 -10.50 2.37
C PHE A 370 13.01 -10.12 1.33
N LEU A 371 12.77 -9.07 0.54
CA LEU A 371 13.76 -8.56 -0.42
C LEU A 371 15.04 -8.08 0.28
N SER A 372 14.91 -7.39 1.41
CA SER A 372 16.05 -6.94 2.22
C SER A 372 16.84 -8.13 2.83
N LEU A 373 16.15 -9.20 3.26
CA LEU A 373 16.82 -10.43 3.69
C LEU A 373 17.46 -11.18 2.53
N THR A 374 16.89 -11.13 1.33
CA THR A 374 17.52 -11.67 0.13
C THR A 374 18.83 -10.93 -0.18
N ALA A 375 18.83 -9.59 -0.06
CA ALA A 375 20.05 -8.79 -0.17
C ALA A 375 21.08 -9.18 0.90
N THR A 376 20.64 -9.40 2.14
CA THR A 376 21.49 -9.92 3.23
C THR A 376 22.08 -11.28 2.88
N PHE A 377 21.28 -12.19 2.34
CA PHE A 377 21.74 -13.51 1.92
C PHE A 377 22.81 -13.42 0.84
N ILE A 378 22.62 -12.56 -0.17
CA ILE A 378 23.62 -12.31 -1.22
C ILE A 378 24.94 -11.82 -0.60
N LEU A 379 24.89 -10.89 0.36
CA LEU A 379 26.07 -10.40 1.06
C LEU A 379 26.77 -11.50 1.86
N VAL A 380 26.02 -12.36 2.56
CA VAL A 380 26.58 -13.49 3.34
C VAL A 380 27.30 -14.47 2.43
N VAL A 381 26.72 -14.82 1.28
CA VAL A 381 27.34 -15.72 0.30
C VAL A 381 28.59 -15.10 -0.30
N ALA A 382 28.55 -13.79 -0.60
CA ALA A 382 29.71 -13.07 -1.12
C ALA A 382 30.83 -12.94 -0.07
N TRP A 383 30.46 -12.77 1.21
CA TRP A 383 31.41 -12.65 2.33
C TRP A 383 32.13 -13.97 2.64
N CYS A 384 31.38 -15.09 2.63
CA CYS A 384 31.90 -16.41 2.98
C CYS A 384 31.54 -17.43 1.90
N PRO A 385 32.17 -17.42 0.71
CA PRO A 385 31.84 -18.32 -0.41
C PRO A 385 32.05 -19.80 -0.08
N THR A 386 32.95 -20.11 0.85
CA THR A 386 33.23 -21.50 1.31
C THR A 386 32.03 -22.12 2.05
N TYR A 387 31.17 -21.30 2.66
CA TYR A 387 29.95 -21.74 3.35
C TYR A 387 28.69 -21.55 2.50
N GLY A 388 28.81 -21.24 1.21
CA GLY A 388 27.68 -20.99 0.31
C GLY A 388 26.70 -22.15 0.22
N SER A 389 27.16 -23.40 0.27
CA SER A 389 26.29 -24.59 0.30
C SER A 389 25.44 -24.66 1.58
N TRP A 390 26.01 -24.35 2.73
CA TRP A 390 25.29 -24.33 4.02
C TRP A 390 24.29 -23.20 4.10
N SER A 391 24.66 -22.02 3.62
CA SER A 391 23.76 -20.87 3.57
C SER A 391 22.58 -21.14 2.61
N GLY A 392 22.82 -21.81 1.47
CA GLY A 392 21.77 -22.24 0.56
C GLY A 392 20.80 -23.25 1.20
N MET A 393 21.31 -24.23 1.93
CA MET A 393 20.47 -25.18 2.69
C MET A 393 19.61 -24.47 3.73
N LEU A 394 20.18 -23.52 4.47
CA LEU A 394 19.44 -22.75 5.47
C LEU A 394 18.35 -21.88 4.82
N ALA A 395 18.63 -21.27 3.67
CA ALA A 395 17.63 -20.48 2.92
C ALA A 395 16.46 -21.35 2.44
N VAL A 396 16.75 -22.55 1.92
CA VAL A 396 15.71 -23.51 1.51
C VAL A 396 14.89 -23.97 2.72
N ALA A 397 15.55 -24.32 3.83
CA ALA A 397 14.87 -24.72 5.05
C ALA A 397 13.97 -23.59 5.61
N ALA A 398 14.47 -22.35 5.61
CA ALA A 398 13.69 -21.17 6.01
C ALA A 398 12.49 -20.96 5.07
N GLY A 399 12.65 -21.11 3.76
CA GLY A 399 11.57 -21.01 2.78
C GLY A 399 10.46 -22.05 3.03
N ILE A 400 10.85 -23.28 3.31
CA ILE A 400 9.90 -24.36 3.67
C ILE A 400 9.20 -24.05 5.00
N ALA A 401 9.93 -23.52 5.99
CA ALA A 401 9.37 -23.16 7.29
C ALA A 401 8.33 -22.05 7.20
N VAL A 402 8.44 -21.11 6.24
CA VAL A 402 7.45 -20.05 6.00
C VAL A 402 6.11 -20.63 5.52
N ILE A 403 6.12 -21.74 4.76
CA ILE A 403 4.89 -22.39 4.27
C ILE A 403 4.20 -23.16 5.42
N TRP A 404 4.95 -23.54 6.46
CA TRP A 404 4.39 -24.33 7.56
C TRP A 404 3.46 -23.44 8.41
N PRO A 405 2.19 -23.83 8.61
CA PRO A 405 1.26 -23.06 9.41
C PRO A 405 1.63 -23.13 10.89
N VAL A 406 2.56 -22.28 11.32
CA VAL A 406 2.93 -22.17 12.73
C VAL A 406 1.88 -21.29 13.41
N THR A 407 0.86 -21.90 14.00
CA THR A 407 -0.11 -21.23 14.88
C THR A 407 0.51 -21.01 16.27
N VAL A 408 1.65 -20.30 16.32
CA VAL A 408 2.26 -19.95 17.61
C VAL A 408 1.55 -18.72 18.17
N GLN A 409 0.44 -18.96 18.86
CA GLN A 409 -0.27 -17.93 19.64
C GLN A 409 0.28 -17.81 21.08
N SER A 410 1.56 -18.07 21.29
CA SER A 410 2.12 -17.90 22.63
C SER A 410 2.43 -16.42 22.91
N PRO A 411 1.96 -15.85 24.03
CA PRO A 411 2.24 -14.45 24.39
C PRO A 411 3.74 -14.18 24.59
N VAL A 412 4.51 -15.23 24.90
CA VAL A 412 5.97 -15.15 25.03
C VAL A 412 6.63 -14.91 23.67
N ALA A 413 6.20 -15.65 22.63
CA ALA A 413 6.74 -15.47 21.28
C ALA A 413 6.45 -14.06 20.72
N ALA A 414 5.27 -13.50 21.03
CA ALA A 414 4.94 -12.13 20.65
C ALA A 414 5.89 -11.12 21.30
N ARG A 415 6.15 -11.24 22.61
CA ARG A 415 7.10 -10.35 23.32
C ARG A 415 8.53 -10.47 22.82
N ILE A 416 8.99 -11.70 22.53
CA ILE A 416 10.32 -11.90 21.95
C ILE A 416 10.43 -11.21 20.59
N ALA A 417 9.41 -11.33 19.76
CA ALA A 417 9.39 -10.67 18.45
C ALA A 417 9.41 -9.13 18.57
N ASP A 418 8.68 -8.57 19.54
CA ASP A 418 8.69 -7.12 19.80
C ASP A 418 10.07 -6.66 20.27
N VAL A 419 10.74 -7.40 21.15
CA VAL A 419 12.10 -7.08 21.60
C VAL A 419 13.09 -7.13 20.44
N ILE A 420 12.97 -8.13 19.55
CA ILE A 420 13.82 -8.23 18.36
C ILE A 420 13.54 -7.07 17.39
N GLU A 421 12.26 -6.70 17.18
CA GLU A 421 11.90 -5.55 16.34
C GLU A 421 12.53 -4.26 16.84
N TYR A 422 12.34 -3.94 18.13
CA TYR A 422 12.92 -2.74 18.73
C TYR A 422 14.46 -2.78 18.73
N GLY A 423 15.04 -3.95 18.97
CA GLY A 423 16.50 -4.14 18.89
C GLY A 423 17.03 -3.91 17.47
N ALA A 424 16.34 -4.44 16.45
CA ALA A 424 16.70 -4.23 15.06
C ALA A 424 16.58 -2.76 14.65
N LEU A 425 15.46 -2.09 15.00
CA LEU A 425 15.28 -0.66 14.74
C LEU A 425 16.34 0.20 15.43
N ALA A 426 16.67 -0.11 16.69
CA ALA A 426 17.72 0.60 17.44
C ALA A 426 19.11 0.38 16.84
N ALA A 427 19.38 -0.79 16.24
CA ALA A 427 20.65 -1.12 15.61
C ALA A 427 20.86 -0.43 14.25
N VAL A 428 19.78 -0.12 13.51
CA VAL A 428 19.87 0.48 12.17
C VAL A 428 20.63 1.81 12.20
N VAL A 429 20.35 2.69 13.15
CA VAL A 429 20.98 4.03 13.22
C VAL A 429 22.48 3.95 13.51
N PRO A 430 22.94 3.27 14.58
CA PRO A 430 24.39 3.19 14.86
C PRO A 430 25.15 2.44 13.76
N LEU A 431 24.56 1.39 13.15
CA LEU A 431 25.20 0.68 12.04
C LEU A 431 25.30 1.56 10.79
N ALA A 432 24.28 2.37 10.47
CA ALA A 432 24.33 3.34 9.39
C ALA A 432 25.42 4.42 9.65
N CYS A 433 25.50 4.95 10.87
CA CYS A 433 26.55 5.90 11.27
C CYS A 433 27.95 5.28 11.15
N TRP A 434 28.09 4.01 11.50
CA TRP A 434 29.37 3.29 11.35
C TRP A 434 29.76 3.15 9.87
N LEU A 435 28.83 2.71 9.03
CA LEU A 435 29.05 2.60 7.59
C LEU A 435 29.37 3.95 6.94
N ALA A 436 28.76 5.04 7.43
CA ALA A 436 29.01 6.40 6.96
C ALA A 436 30.35 6.97 7.45
N GLY A 437 31.10 6.26 8.32
CA GLY A 437 32.36 6.75 8.89
C GLY A 437 32.18 7.88 9.90
N ALA A 438 30.99 8.09 10.44
CA ALA A 438 30.70 9.18 11.38
C ALA A 438 31.51 9.07 12.68
N PHE A 439 31.85 7.86 13.10
CA PHE A 439 32.68 7.62 14.27
C PHE A 439 34.14 7.97 14.02
N ASP A 440 34.67 7.78 12.81
CA ASP A 440 36.03 8.18 12.46
C ASP A 440 36.14 9.69 12.37
N LEU A 441 35.11 10.33 11.78
CA LEU A 441 35.01 11.80 11.71
C LEU A 441 34.91 12.44 13.11
N ALA A 442 34.16 11.84 14.04
CA ALA A 442 34.09 12.29 15.43
C ALA A 442 35.42 12.12 16.15
N ARG A 443 36.17 11.07 15.84
CA ARG A 443 37.52 10.84 16.40
C ARG A 443 38.53 11.86 15.86
N ASP A 444 38.44 12.20 14.57
CA ASP A 444 39.33 13.19 13.93
C ASP A 444 39.04 14.63 14.34
N LEU A 445 37.79 14.98 14.69
CA LEU A 445 37.40 16.29 15.21
C LEU A 445 37.91 16.59 16.64
N GLY A 446 38.76 15.70 17.18
CA GLY A 446 39.58 16.04 18.34
C GLY A 446 38.85 16.10 19.67
N LEU A 447 37.91 15.21 19.89
CA LEU A 447 37.65 14.77 21.26
C LEU A 447 38.87 13.91 21.72
N ARG A 448 40.06 14.57 21.69
CA ARG A 448 41.26 14.09 22.36
C ARG A 448 41.17 14.45 23.82
#